data_3db9c68631bd78f2dcda001fbaba44a8
#
_entry.id   3db9c68631bd78f2dcda001fbaba44a8
#
_cell.length_a   1.000
_cell.length_b   1.000
_cell.length_c   1.000
_cell.angle_alpha   90.00
_cell.angle_beta   90.00
_cell.angle_gamma   90.00
#
_symmetry.space_group_name_H-M   'P 1'
#
loop_
_entity.id
_entity.type
_entity.pdbx_description
1 polymer ?
#
loop_
_entity_poly.entity_id
_entity_poly.type
_entity_poly.pdbx_seq_one_letter_code
_entity_poly.pdbx_strand_id
1 'polypeptide(L)'
;MPQDSLRIEDQPGTQTGRRILRLHGALVLTTMFEFQATVRSDQSRSLIIDFTNVPYVDSAGIGALVGAHVTRQHAGRSLALVGVSERIHNALNVTRVEQFFRFFDSVDAAEQAPIA
;
A
#
# COMPACT_ATOMS: atom_id res chain seq x y z
N MET A 1 2.90 3.86 27.51
CA MET A 1 2.16 3.18 26.45
C MET A 1 3.02 3.02 25.22
N PRO A 2 3.17 1.82 24.71
CA PRO A 2 3.84 1.68 23.44
C PRO A 2 2.99 2.36 22.36
N GLN A 3 3.65 3.10 21.49
CA GLN A 3 3.00 3.67 20.33
C GLN A 3 3.08 2.67 19.18
N ASP A 4 2.12 2.76 18.27
CA ASP A 4 2.21 2.01 17.04
C ASP A 4 3.49 2.41 16.30
N SER A 5 4.12 1.43 15.69
CA SER A 5 5.28 1.64 14.85
C SER A 5 5.06 0.94 13.52
N LEU A 6 5.69 1.45 12.50
CA LEU A 6 5.62 0.88 11.17
C LEU A 6 7.02 0.70 10.63
N ARG A 7 7.34 -0.53 10.24
CA ARG A 7 8.58 -0.83 9.54
C ARG A 7 8.26 -1.09 8.08
N ILE A 8 8.96 -0.44 7.19
CA ILE A 8 8.76 -0.55 5.75
C ILE A 8 10.00 -1.18 5.13
N GLU A 9 9.82 -2.33 4.48
CA GLU A 9 10.87 -2.95 3.68
C GLU A 9 10.62 -2.58 2.22
N ASP A 10 11.64 -2.02 1.58
CA ASP A 10 11.59 -1.59 0.19
C ASP A 10 12.55 -2.44 -0.62
N GLN A 11 12.05 -3.15 -1.62
CA GLN A 11 12.86 -4.03 -2.45
C GLN A 11 12.40 -3.94 -3.91
N PRO A 12 13.30 -4.24 -4.86
CA PRO A 12 12.90 -4.30 -6.27
C PRO A 12 11.99 -5.49 -6.51
N GLY A 13 11.07 -5.33 -7.46
CA GLY A 13 10.32 -6.44 -8.00
C GLY A 13 11.15 -7.23 -8.99
N THR A 14 10.58 -8.30 -9.53
CA THR A 14 11.25 -9.15 -10.52
C THR A 14 11.31 -8.48 -11.90
N GLN A 15 10.39 -7.55 -12.18
CA GLN A 15 10.40 -6.80 -13.43
C GLN A 15 11.00 -5.42 -13.22
N THR A 16 11.72 -4.94 -14.23
CA THR A 16 12.23 -3.57 -14.24
C THR A 16 11.08 -2.58 -14.13
N GLY A 17 11.23 -1.59 -13.27
CA GLY A 17 10.20 -0.58 -13.06
C GLY A 17 9.20 -0.92 -11.99
N ARG A 18 9.37 -2.04 -11.28
CA ARG A 18 8.48 -2.47 -10.20
C ARG A 18 9.22 -2.50 -8.88
N ARG A 19 8.56 -1.98 -7.83
CA ARG A 19 9.05 -2.04 -6.46
C ARG A 19 8.00 -2.63 -5.55
N ILE A 20 8.46 -3.22 -4.46
CA ILE A 20 7.60 -3.84 -3.46
C ILE A 20 7.88 -3.20 -2.11
N LEU A 21 6.85 -2.68 -1.46
CA LEU A 21 6.91 -2.20 -0.09
C LEU A 21 6.18 -3.19 0.80
N ARG A 22 6.89 -3.79 1.75
CA ARG A 22 6.28 -4.65 2.76
C ARG A 22 6.11 -3.87 4.03
N LEU A 23 4.87 -3.75 4.51
CA LEU A 23 4.55 -3.02 5.72
C LEU A 23 4.46 -3.96 6.90
N HIS A 24 5.11 -3.61 8.00
CA HIS A 24 5.06 -4.36 9.26
C HIS A 24 4.58 -3.43 10.37
N GLY A 25 3.33 -3.55 10.75
CA GLY A 25 2.70 -2.73 11.77
C GLY A 25 1.45 -2.04 11.25
N ALA A 26 0.73 -1.38 12.14
CA ALA A 26 -0.50 -0.68 11.81
C ALA A 26 -0.23 0.57 10.98
N LEU A 27 -1.11 0.84 10.03
CA LEU A 27 -1.07 2.07 9.24
C LEU A 27 -2.14 3.01 9.81
N VAL A 28 -1.70 3.92 10.66
CA VAL A 28 -2.57 4.77 11.49
C VAL A 28 -2.00 6.19 11.53
N LEU A 29 -2.69 7.07 12.25
CA LEU A 29 -2.31 8.48 12.31
C LEU A 29 -0.85 8.71 12.69
N THR A 30 -0.33 7.94 13.67
CA THR A 30 1.03 8.12 14.14
C THR A 30 2.10 7.52 13.23
N THR A 31 1.71 6.67 12.29
CA THR A 31 2.65 5.98 11.38
C THR A 31 2.50 6.41 9.93
N MET A 32 1.40 7.08 9.58
CA MET A 32 1.10 7.38 8.17
C MET A 32 2.12 8.30 7.51
N PHE A 33 2.79 9.16 8.28
CA PHE A 33 3.73 10.12 7.69
C PHE A 33 4.94 9.43 7.08
N GLU A 34 5.44 8.38 7.73
CA GLU A 34 6.54 7.58 7.19
C GLU A 34 6.13 6.88 5.92
N PHE A 35 4.92 6.30 5.90
CA PHE A 35 4.36 5.68 4.73
C PHE A 35 4.23 6.69 3.59
N GLN A 36 3.66 7.87 3.86
CA GLN A 36 3.51 8.92 2.85
C GLN A 36 4.85 9.34 2.25
N ALA A 37 5.86 9.53 3.09
CA ALA A 37 7.18 9.93 2.64
C ALA A 37 7.80 8.87 1.74
N THR A 38 7.67 7.61 2.11
CA THR A 38 8.22 6.50 1.32
C THR A 38 7.55 6.40 -0.05
N VAL A 39 6.22 6.48 -0.09
CA VAL A 39 5.50 6.42 -1.37
C VAL A 39 5.82 7.63 -2.24
N ARG A 40 5.90 8.82 -1.63
CA ARG A 40 6.19 10.05 -2.37
C ARG A 40 7.57 10.01 -3.02
N SER A 41 8.54 9.39 -2.36
CA SER A 41 9.89 9.29 -2.91
C SER A 41 10.04 8.18 -3.95
N ASP A 42 9.06 7.27 -4.05
CA ASP A 42 9.12 6.15 -4.98
C ASP A 42 8.69 6.60 -6.37
N GLN A 43 9.59 6.43 -7.35
CA GLN A 43 9.35 6.83 -8.73
C GLN A 43 9.16 5.65 -9.66
N SER A 44 8.99 4.45 -9.12
CA SER A 44 8.76 3.25 -9.94
C SER A 44 7.43 3.35 -10.70
N ARG A 45 7.36 2.69 -11.83
CA ARG A 45 6.14 2.66 -12.64
C ARG A 45 5.03 1.84 -11.98
N SER A 46 5.42 0.80 -11.25
CA SER A 46 4.49 -0.11 -10.59
C SER A 46 4.95 -0.33 -9.15
N LEU A 47 4.08 -0.02 -8.21
CA LEU A 47 4.34 -0.20 -6.78
C LEU A 47 3.36 -1.23 -6.23
N ILE A 48 3.90 -2.27 -5.61
CA ILE A 48 3.12 -3.27 -4.89
C ILE A 48 3.32 -3.00 -3.41
N ILE A 49 2.22 -2.87 -2.67
CA ILE A 49 2.27 -2.70 -1.22
C ILE A 49 1.71 -3.94 -0.56
N ASP A 50 2.54 -4.61 0.22
CA ASP A 50 2.18 -5.85 0.91
C ASP A 50 1.66 -5.53 2.32
N PHE A 51 0.38 -5.83 2.53
CA PHE A 51 -0.34 -5.60 3.78
C PHE A 51 -0.44 -6.85 4.66
N THR A 52 0.24 -7.93 4.30
CA THR A 52 0.12 -9.19 5.02
C THR A 52 0.36 -9.02 6.53
N ASN A 53 1.29 -8.15 6.90
CA ASN A 53 1.68 -7.91 8.28
C ASN A 53 1.13 -6.59 8.84
N VAL A 54 0.05 -6.08 8.26
CA VAL A 54 -0.65 -4.89 8.76
C VAL A 54 -1.91 -5.36 9.51
N PRO A 55 -1.93 -5.20 10.84
CA PRO A 55 -3.07 -5.71 11.62
C PRO A 55 -4.33 -4.87 11.47
N TYR A 56 -4.20 -3.58 11.25
CA TYR A 56 -5.35 -2.70 11.05
C TYR A 56 -4.92 -1.34 10.48
N VAL A 57 -5.93 -0.62 10.00
CA VAL A 57 -5.77 0.78 9.55
C VAL A 57 -6.86 1.61 10.22
N ASP A 58 -6.56 2.89 10.48
CA ASP A 58 -7.58 3.83 10.94
C ASP A 58 -7.94 4.78 9.78
N SER A 59 -8.80 5.77 10.06
CA SER A 59 -9.24 6.70 9.02
C SER A 59 -8.07 7.52 8.45
N ALA A 60 -7.07 7.85 9.27
CA ALA A 60 -5.88 8.56 8.78
C ALA A 60 -5.05 7.67 7.87
N GLY A 61 -4.91 6.38 8.22
CA GLY A 61 -4.21 5.41 7.38
C GLY A 61 -4.92 5.21 6.04
N ILE A 62 -6.25 5.11 6.07
CA ILE A 62 -7.04 5.01 4.84
C ILE A 62 -6.83 6.26 3.98
N GLY A 63 -6.86 7.45 4.59
CA GLY A 63 -6.61 8.70 3.89
C GLY A 63 -5.23 8.74 3.24
N ALA A 64 -4.21 8.26 3.94
CA ALA A 64 -2.86 8.18 3.40
C ALA A 64 -2.78 7.23 2.21
N LEU A 65 -3.51 6.11 2.28
CA LEU A 65 -3.53 5.14 1.20
C LEU A 65 -4.21 5.70 -0.04
N VAL A 66 -5.35 6.37 0.14
CA VAL A 66 -6.05 7.04 -0.97
C VAL A 66 -5.17 8.13 -1.58
N GLY A 67 -4.50 8.92 -0.74
CA GLY A 67 -3.56 9.95 -1.21
C GLY A 67 -2.43 9.36 -2.04
N ALA A 68 -1.89 8.23 -1.62
CA ALA A 68 -0.86 7.52 -2.37
C ALA A 68 -1.38 7.11 -3.76
N HIS A 69 -2.59 6.56 -3.82
CA HIS A 69 -3.23 6.18 -5.08
C HIS A 69 -3.36 7.39 -6.01
N VAL A 70 -3.91 8.49 -5.50
CA VAL A 70 -4.14 9.70 -6.30
C VAL A 70 -2.83 10.26 -6.83
N THR A 71 -1.82 10.38 -5.97
CA THR A 71 -0.51 10.92 -6.36
C THR A 71 0.12 10.07 -7.46
N ARG A 72 0.08 8.75 -7.32
CA ARG A 72 0.66 7.87 -8.31
C ARG A 72 -0.10 7.88 -9.62
N GLN A 73 -1.43 7.91 -9.54
CA GLN A 73 -2.28 7.98 -10.73
C GLN A 73 -1.99 9.24 -11.54
N HIS A 74 -1.84 10.39 -10.88
CA HIS A 74 -1.51 11.65 -11.56
C HIS A 74 -0.16 11.61 -12.24
N ALA A 75 0.77 10.82 -11.71
CA ALA A 75 2.10 10.65 -12.30
C ALA A 75 2.14 9.53 -13.36
N GLY A 76 1.01 8.90 -13.66
CA GLY A 76 0.95 7.78 -14.61
C GLY A 76 1.56 6.50 -14.07
N ARG A 77 1.59 6.33 -12.75
CA ARG A 77 2.19 5.18 -12.07
C ARG A 77 1.10 4.35 -11.41
N SER A 78 1.28 3.03 -11.39
CA SER A 78 0.30 2.12 -10.81
C SER A 78 0.63 1.78 -9.35
N LEU A 79 -0.40 1.33 -8.62
CA LEU A 79 -0.29 0.88 -7.25
C LEU A 79 -1.24 -0.30 -7.06
N ALA A 80 -0.74 -1.36 -6.45
CA ALA A 80 -1.53 -2.55 -6.13
C ALA A 80 -1.32 -2.93 -4.67
N LEU A 81 -2.34 -3.53 -4.07
CA LEU A 81 -2.31 -3.98 -2.68
C LEU A 81 -2.33 -5.50 -2.63
N VAL A 82 -1.55 -6.08 -1.74
CA VAL A 82 -1.40 -7.52 -1.57
C VAL A 82 -1.65 -7.90 -0.13
N GLY A 83 -2.31 -9.03 0.09
CA GLY A 83 -2.45 -9.60 1.42
C GLY A 83 -3.33 -8.78 2.35
N VAL A 84 -4.27 -8.00 1.81
CA VAL A 84 -5.18 -7.19 2.61
C VAL A 84 -6.13 -8.10 3.36
N SER A 85 -6.17 -7.97 4.69
CA SER A 85 -7.04 -8.79 5.54
C SER A 85 -8.51 -8.43 5.32
N GLU A 86 -9.40 -9.36 5.72
CA GLU A 86 -10.83 -9.11 5.67
C GLU A 86 -11.20 -7.87 6.47
N ARG A 87 -10.59 -7.68 7.62
CA ARG A 87 -10.81 -6.51 8.47
C ARG A 87 -10.51 -5.21 7.73
N ILE A 88 -9.38 -5.16 7.03
CA ILE A 88 -8.98 -3.97 6.27
C ILE A 88 -9.87 -3.80 5.05
N HIS A 89 -10.20 -4.88 4.34
CA HIS A 89 -11.16 -4.83 3.24
C HIS A 89 -12.48 -4.21 3.68
N ASN A 90 -12.99 -4.64 4.83
CA ASN A 90 -14.24 -4.09 5.37
C ASN A 90 -14.13 -2.59 5.65
N ALA A 91 -13.00 -2.14 6.20
CA ALA A 91 -12.79 -0.72 6.45
C ALA A 91 -12.76 0.08 5.14
N LEU A 92 -12.12 -0.45 4.09
CA LEU A 92 -12.08 0.20 2.79
C LEU A 92 -13.46 0.20 2.13
N ASN A 93 -14.23 -0.85 2.30
CA ASN A 93 -15.57 -0.96 1.74
C ASN A 93 -16.54 0.03 2.42
N VAL A 94 -16.51 0.11 3.75
CA VAL A 94 -17.36 1.03 4.51
C VAL A 94 -17.09 2.48 4.13
N THR A 95 -15.83 2.84 3.87
CA THR A 95 -15.44 4.18 3.45
C THR A 95 -15.55 4.39 1.94
N ARG A 96 -15.97 3.36 1.20
CA ARG A 96 -16.22 3.40 -0.25
C ARG A 96 -14.99 3.74 -1.08
N VAL A 97 -13.80 3.34 -0.62
CA VAL A 97 -12.57 3.57 -1.36
C VAL A 97 -11.98 2.27 -1.93
N GLU A 98 -12.57 1.12 -1.62
CA GLU A 98 -12.08 -0.17 -2.09
C GLU A 98 -11.94 -0.20 -3.61
N GLN A 99 -12.89 0.42 -4.32
CA GLN A 99 -12.92 0.44 -5.80
C GLN A 99 -11.72 1.13 -6.44
N PHE A 100 -10.97 1.92 -5.69
CA PHE A 100 -9.80 2.62 -6.24
C PHE A 100 -8.58 1.72 -6.36
N PHE A 101 -8.59 0.54 -5.72
CA PHE A 101 -7.40 -0.28 -5.60
C PHE A 101 -7.53 -1.58 -6.36
N ARG A 102 -6.38 -2.07 -6.87
CA ARG A 102 -6.24 -3.43 -7.37
C ARG A 102 -5.73 -4.29 -6.23
N PHE A 103 -6.33 -5.46 -6.04
CA PHE A 103 -5.99 -6.39 -4.97
C PHE A 103 -5.48 -7.69 -5.53
N PHE A 104 -4.45 -8.23 -4.88
CA PHE A 104 -3.91 -9.56 -5.19
C PHE A 104 -3.73 -10.33 -3.90
N ASP A 105 -3.82 -11.65 -3.98
CA ASP A 105 -3.67 -12.51 -2.79
C ASP A 105 -2.21 -12.63 -2.35
N SER A 106 -1.27 -12.46 -3.28
CA SER A 106 0.16 -12.63 -2.98
C SER A 106 0.99 -11.67 -3.82
N VAL A 107 2.22 -11.46 -3.35
CA VAL A 107 3.21 -10.68 -4.10
C VAL A 107 3.46 -11.34 -5.46
N ASP A 108 3.58 -12.66 -5.48
CA ASP A 108 3.81 -13.38 -6.74
C ASP A 108 2.69 -13.15 -7.74
N ALA A 109 1.44 -13.20 -7.30
CA ALA A 109 0.30 -12.93 -8.18
C ALA A 109 0.34 -11.51 -8.72
N ALA A 110 0.67 -10.54 -7.88
CA ALA A 110 0.79 -9.13 -8.29
C ALA A 110 1.94 -8.94 -9.28
N GLU A 111 3.06 -9.63 -9.07
CA GLU A 111 4.22 -9.52 -9.97
C GLU A 111 3.97 -10.13 -11.34
N GLN A 112 3.04 -11.08 -11.46
CA GLN A 112 2.68 -11.66 -12.74
C GLN A 112 1.77 -10.76 -13.56
N ALA A 113 1.14 -9.76 -12.94
CA ALA A 113 0.34 -8.80 -13.67
C ALA A 113 1.24 -7.87 -14.49
N PRO A 114 0.85 -7.53 -15.73
CA PRO A 114 1.67 -6.63 -16.54
C PRO A 114 1.74 -5.24 -15.92
N ILE A 115 2.87 -4.60 -16.11
CA ILE A 115 3.03 -3.18 -15.76
C ILE A 115 2.30 -2.38 -16.83
N ALA A 116 1.27 -1.65 -16.39
CA ALA A 116 0.45 -0.85 -17.30
C ALA A 116 1.18 0.44 -17.73
#